data_20c02429fb6157919708c01e2202e03c
#
_entry.id   20c02429fb6157919708c01e2202e03c
#
_cell.length_a   1.000
_cell.length_b   1.000
_cell.length_c   1.000
_cell.angle_alpha   90.00
_cell.angle_beta   90.00
_cell.angle_gamma   90.00
#
_symmetry.space_group_name_H-M   'P 1'
#
loop_
_entity.id
_entity.type
_entity.pdbx_description
1 polymer ?
#
loop_
_entity_poly.entity_id
_entity_poly.type
_entity_poly.pdbx_seq_one_letter_code
_entity_poly.pdbx_strand_id
1 'polypeptide(L)'
;MNDPNGLCWFKGYYHLFYQYNPNGQEWGNMHWGHAVSKDLLHWVHQPVAAYPQIELNGCEGEYRGGAFSGSAVIEKDVMHLFYTRHFGKTDRSWQRQWQVTKQSKDGVHFTHEECAVWGTPEGVTWHFRDPKVVQIEDKWNMIIAGSCYDRPAVFRYE
;
A
#
# COMPACT_ATOMS: atom_id res chain seq x y z
N MET A 1 8.15 -12.62 -1.02
CA MET A 1 8.02 -11.36 -1.77
C MET A 1 7.07 -11.60 -2.93
N ASN A 2 6.09 -10.73 -3.10
CA ASN A 2 5.13 -10.70 -4.20
C ASN A 2 4.79 -9.23 -4.51
N ASP A 3 3.87 -8.95 -5.42
CA ASP A 3 3.36 -7.64 -5.81
C ASP A 3 4.36 -6.48 -5.73
N PRO A 4 5.08 -6.15 -6.80
CA PRO A 4 5.90 -4.95 -6.84
C PRO A 4 5.01 -3.70 -6.76
N ASN A 5 5.38 -2.75 -5.91
CA ASN A 5 4.63 -1.55 -5.62
C ASN A 5 5.48 -0.30 -5.80
N GLY A 6 4.87 0.79 -6.19
CA GLY A 6 5.43 2.13 -6.08
C GLY A 6 6.80 2.34 -6.74
N LEU A 7 7.10 1.66 -7.85
CA LEU A 7 8.34 1.89 -8.59
C LEU A 7 8.43 3.36 -9.01
N CYS A 8 9.45 4.06 -8.55
CA CYS A 8 9.66 5.47 -8.85
C CYS A 8 11.15 5.85 -8.83
N TRP A 9 11.50 6.96 -9.49
CA TRP A 9 12.83 7.57 -9.41
C TRP A 9 12.83 8.70 -8.39
N PHE A 10 13.73 8.63 -7.41
CA PHE A 10 13.84 9.65 -6.38
C PHE A 10 15.28 9.74 -5.85
N LYS A 11 15.80 10.97 -5.66
CA LYS A 11 17.14 11.23 -5.08
C LYS A 11 18.28 10.41 -5.71
N GLY A 12 18.21 10.16 -7.03
CA GLY A 12 19.29 9.47 -7.77
C GLY A 12 19.21 7.94 -7.72
N TYR A 13 18.08 7.38 -7.29
CA TYR A 13 17.83 5.94 -7.27
C TYR A 13 16.43 5.60 -7.78
N TYR A 14 16.30 4.43 -8.39
CA TYR A 14 15.02 3.74 -8.52
C TYR A 14 14.66 3.15 -7.16
N HIS A 15 13.47 3.43 -6.69
CA HIS A 15 12.90 2.84 -5.48
C HIS A 15 11.85 1.83 -5.89
N LEU A 16 11.90 0.64 -5.33
CA LEU A 16 10.93 -0.43 -5.50
C LEU A 16 10.43 -0.86 -4.12
N PHE A 17 9.14 -0.82 -3.94
CA PHE A 17 8.49 -1.42 -2.79
C PHE A 17 7.85 -2.74 -3.21
N TYR A 18 7.54 -3.60 -2.25
CA TYR A 18 6.96 -4.91 -2.54
C TYR A 18 6.25 -5.47 -1.32
N GLN A 19 5.25 -6.29 -1.57
CA GLN A 19 4.60 -7.06 -0.53
C GLN A 19 5.59 -8.03 0.11
N TYR A 20 5.67 -7.99 1.44
CA TYR A 20 6.69 -8.70 2.19
C TYR A 20 6.14 -9.28 3.49
N ASN A 21 6.33 -10.58 3.70
CA ASN A 21 6.15 -11.23 4.99
C ASN A 21 7.54 -11.62 5.54
N PRO A 22 8.10 -10.88 6.51
CA PRO A 22 9.40 -11.22 7.10
C PRO A 22 9.36 -12.48 7.98
N ASN A 23 8.18 -12.93 8.39
CA ASN A 23 7.99 -13.99 9.36
C ASN A 23 7.78 -15.37 8.74
N GLY A 24 7.74 -15.48 7.40
CA GLY A 24 7.54 -16.77 6.75
C GLY A 24 7.41 -16.70 5.23
N GLN A 25 7.20 -17.85 4.61
CA GLN A 25 7.01 -18.00 3.18
C GLN A 25 5.53 -17.92 2.77
N GLU A 26 4.64 -18.18 3.71
CA GLU A 26 3.20 -18.10 3.49
C GLU A 26 2.70 -16.66 3.54
N TRP A 27 1.53 -16.43 2.96
CA TRP A 27 0.86 -15.15 3.07
C TRP A 27 0.48 -14.88 4.54
N GLY A 28 0.88 -13.76 5.07
CA GLY A 28 0.70 -13.37 6.47
C GLY A 28 0.42 -11.89 6.63
N ASN A 29 0.78 -11.34 7.78
CA ASN A 29 0.65 -9.90 8.03
C ASN A 29 1.65 -9.14 7.17
N MET A 30 1.13 -8.48 6.13
CA MET A 30 1.92 -7.89 5.06
C MET A 30 2.58 -6.59 5.47
N HIS A 31 3.85 -6.48 5.10
CA HIS A 31 4.67 -5.28 5.16
C HIS A 31 4.93 -4.76 3.74
N TRP A 32 5.39 -3.54 3.62
CA TRP A 32 6.10 -3.09 2.44
C TRP A 32 7.60 -3.20 2.65
N GLY A 33 8.21 -4.19 2.01
CA GLY A 33 9.65 -4.22 1.82
C GLY A 33 10.07 -3.11 0.87
N HIS A 34 11.34 -2.72 0.93
CA HIS A 34 11.87 -1.63 0.14
C HIS A 34 13.27 -1.98 -0.38
N ALA A 35 13.55 -1.67 -1.63
CA ALA A 35 14.86 -1.78 -2.23
C ALA A 35 15.14 -0.60 -3.16
N VAL A 36 16.42 -0.27 -3.35
CA VAL A 36 16.86 0.80 -4.24
C VAL A 36 17.88 0.27 -5.26
N SER A 37 17.89 0.88 -6.44
CA SER A 37 18.81 0.55 -7.52
C SER A 37 19.23 1.79 -8.30
N LYS A 38 20.41 1.76 -8.93
CA LYS A 38 20.83 2.75 -9.91
C LYS A 38 20.57 2.34 -11.36
N ASP A 39 20.40 1.05 -11.60
CA ASP A 39 20.40 0.46 -12.95
C ASP A 39 19.23 -0.50 -13.20
N LEU A 40 18.32 -0.69 -12.22
CA LEU A 40 17.21 -1.64 -12.25
C LEU A 40 17.63 -3.13 -12.26
N LEU A 41 18.91 -3.42 -12.20
CA LEU A 41 19.47 -4.78 -12.21
C LEU A 41 20.02 -5.16 -10.83
N HIS A 42 20.76 -4.26 -10.21
CA HIS A 42 21.38 -4.46 -8.90
C HIS A 42 20.60 -3.70 -7.82
N TRP A 43 20.03 -4.43 -6.89
CA TRP A 43 19.17 -3.90 -5.85
C TRP A 43 19.78 -4.03 -4.47
N VAL A 44 19.62 -2.99 -3.66
CA VAL A 44 20.06 -2.95 -2.26
C VAL A 44 18.82 -2.77 -1.39
N HIS A 45 18.60 -3.72 -0.46
CA HIS A 45 17.48 -3.62 0.48
C HIS A 45 17.64 -2.44 1.44
N GLN A 46 16.54 -1.83 1.72
CA GLN A 46 16.39 -0.72 2.66
C GLN A 46 15.52 -1.17 3.85
N PRO A 47 15.43 -0.38 4.92
CA PRO A 47 14.46 -0.64 5.98
C PRO A 47 13.03 -0.76 5.46
N VAL A 48 12.23 -1.55 6.14
CA VAL A 48 10.80 -1.74 5.82
C VAL A 48 10.07 -0.39 5.83
N ALA A 49 9.35 -0.08 4.76
CA ALA A 49 8.68 1.21 4.58
C ALA A 49 7.31 1.30 5.29
N ALA A 50 6.59 0.18 5.35
CA ALA A 50 5.33 0.10 6.07
C ALA A 50 5.18 -1.24 6.80
N TYR A 51 4.69 -1.17 8.03
CA TYR A 51 4.46 -2.32 8.91
C TYR A 51 2.97 -2.63 8.98
N PRO A 52 2.57 -3.86 9.35
CA PRO A 52 1.20 -4.15 9.75
C PRO A 52 0.75 -3.22 10.89
N GLN A 53 -0.54 -3.02 11.01
CA GLN A 53 -1.10 -2.30 12.14
C GLN A 53 -0.94 -3.12 13.43
N ILE A 54 -0.78 -2.41 14.56
CA ILE A 54 -0.47 -3.01 15.86
C ILE A 54 -1.57 -3.95 16.37
N GLU A 55 -2.81 -3.74 15.94
CA GLU A 55 -3.97 -4.55 16.28
C GLU A 55 -3.87 -5.99 15.77
N LEU A 56 -2.97 -6.26 14.85
CA LEU A 56 -2.68 -7.62 14.36
C LEU A 56 -1.71 -8.38 15.25
N ASN A 57 -1.01 -7.72 16.18
CA ASN A 57 -0.06 -8.37 17.05
C ASN A 57 -0.77 -9.28 18.06
N GLY A 58 -0.41 -10.56 18.05
CA GLY A 58 -1.00 -11.57 18.93
C GLY A 58 -2.38 -12.07 18.51
N CYS A 59 -2.87 -11.68 17.34
CA CYS A 59 -4.17 -12.09 16.79
C CYS A 59 -4.05 -12.86 15.46
N GLU A 60 -2.87 -13.34 15.10
CA GLU A 60 -2.56 -13.92 13.78
C GLU A 60 -3.41 -15.17 13.45
N GLY A 61 -3.91 -15.87 14.45
CA GLY A 61 -4.81 -17.02 14.29
C GLY A 61 -6.25 -16.63 13.94
N GLU A 62 -6.70 -15.43 14.34
CA GLU A 62 -8.07 -14.95 14.16
C GLU A 62 -8.16 -13.86 13.09
N TYR A 63 -7.19 -12.95 13.06
CA TYR A 63 -7.14 -11.81 12.14
C TYR A 63 -5.86 -11.82 11.33
N ARG A 64 -5.94 -11.23 10.14
CA ARG A 64 -4.82 -11.04 9.23
C ARG A 64 -4.98 -9.78 8.41
N GLY A 65 -3.89 -9.28 7.86
CA GLY A 65 -3.95 -8.08 7.03
C GLY A 65 -2.61 -7.39 6.87
N GLY A 66 -2.57 -6.10 7.15
CA GLY A 66 -1.37 -5.28 7.08
C GLY A 66 -1.39 -4.26 5.96
N ALA A 67 -0.22 -3.93 5.45
CA ALA A 67 -0.02 -3.01 4.33
C ALA A 67 -0.15 -3.75 3.01
N PHE A 68 -1.30 -3.60 2.33
CA PHE A 68 -1.55 -4.18 1.01
C PHE A 68 -0.97 -3.30 -0.10
N SER A 69 -1.14 -3.73 -1.35
CA SER A 69 -0.56 -3.07 -2.51
C SER A 69 -1.02 -1.62 -2.72
N GLY A 70 -0.25 -0.90 -3.51
CA GLY A 70 -0.50 0.50 -3.81
C GLY A 70 0.54 1.14 -4.73
N SER A 71 0.75 2.43 -4.63
CA SER A 71 1.60 3.21 -5.51
C SER A 71 2.44 4.25 -4.78
N ALA A 72 3.42 4.80 -5.48
CA ALA A 72 4.19 5.96 -5.04
C ALA A 72 4.11 7.07 -6.09
N VAL A 73 4.18 8.31 -5.63
CA VAL A 73 4.34 9.51 -6.46
C VAL A 73 5.37 10.44 -5.85
N ILE A 74 5.98 11.26 -6.68
CA ILE A 74 6.91 12.30 -6.24
C ILE A 74 6.25 13.66 -6.52
N GLU A 75 6.12 14.46 -5.48
CA GLU A 75 5.66 15.85 -5.59
C GLU A 75 6.55 16.77 -4.77
N LYS A 76 7.02 17.88 -5.38
CA LYS A 76 7.84 18.90 -4.70
C LYS A 76 9.00 18.33 -3.86
N ASP A 77 9.71 17.37 -4.45
CA ASP A 77 10.87 16.69 -3.81
C ASP A 77 10.50 15.89 -2.53
N VAL A 78 9.26 15.44 -2.46
CA VAL A 78 8.75 14.52 -1.43
C VAL A 78 8.19 13.27 -2.09
N MET A 79 8.56 12.12 -1.58
CA MET A 79 7.97 10.84 -1.97
C MET A 79 6.72 10.58 -1.15
N HIS A 80 5.61 10.28 -1.81
CA HIS A 80 4.34 9.91 -1.19
C HIS A 80 4.02 8.46 -1.54
N LEU A 81 3.83 7.63 -0.53
CA LEU A 81 3.33 6.26 -0.67
C LEU A 81 1.83 6.26 -0.40
N PHE A 82 1.07 5.58 -1.24
CA PHE A 82 -0.35 5.33 -1.05
C PHE A 82 -0.60 3.83 -1.11
N TYR A 83 -1.26 3.29 -0.10
CA TYR A 83 -1.51 1.86 -0.03
C TYR A 83 -2.78 1.55 0.76
N THR A 84 -3.24 0.32 0.62
CA THR A 84 -4.41 -0.14 1.34
C THR A 84 -4.03 -0.71 2.70
N ARG A 85 -4.68 -0.27 3.75
CA ARG A 85 -4.76 -1.00 5.01
C ARG A 85 -5.84 -2.07 4.90
N HIS A 86 -5.46 -3.27 5.24
CA HIS A 86 -6.39 -4.40 5.34
C HIS A 86 -6.40 -4.94 6.76
N PHE A 87 -7.60 -5.19 7.27
CA PHE A 87 -7.83 -5.89 8.52
C PHE A 87 -9.05 -6.79 8.33
N GLY A 88 -8.89 -8.08 8.52
CA GLY A 88 -9.96 -9.04 8.28
C GLY A 88 -9.78 -10.34 9.04
N LYS A 89 -10.86 -11.07 9.21
CA LYS A 89 -10.84 -12.41 9.81
C LYS A 89 -10.16 -13.41 8.87
N THR A 90 -9.47 -14.37 9.45
CA THR A 90 -8.79 -15.43 8.70
C THR A 90 -9.79 -16.34 7.97
N ASP A 91 -10.99 -16.52 8.51
CA ASP A 91 -12.10 -17.24 7.88
C ASP A 91 -12.82 -16.47 6.78
N ARG A 92 -12.40 -15.22 6.53
CA ARG A 92 -12.99 -14.29 5.54
C ARG A 92 -14.46 -13.90 5.80
N SER A 93 -14.98 -14.10 6.99
CA SER A 93 -16.37 -13.71 7.33
C SER A 93 -16.54 -12.20 7.45
N TRP A 94 -15.46 -11.45 7.67
CA TRP A 94 -15.45 -10.02 7.81
C TRP A 94 -14.10 -9.42 7.41
N GLN A 95 -14.14 -8.23 6.79
CA GLN A 95 -12.93 -7.44 6.53
C GLN A 95 -13.23 -5.94 6.44
N ARG A 96 -12.19 -5.13 6.62
CA ARG A 96 -12.19 -3.69 6.39
C ARG A 96 -10.97 -3.31 5.56
N GLN A 97 -11.17 -2.41 4.61
CA GLN A 97 -10.12 -1.84 3.78
C GLN A 97 -10.29 -0.31 3.75
N TRP A 98 -9.18 0.41 3.88
CA TRP A 98 -9.12 1.87 3.76
C TRP A 98 -7.78 2.27 3.15
N GLN A 99 -7.71 3.47 2.58
CA GLN A 99 -6.49 3.93 1.92
C GLN A 99 -5.74 4.89 2.84
N VAL A 100 -4.44 4.74 2.85
CA VAL A 100 -3.53 5.52 3.70
C VAL A 100 -2.36 6.06 2.91
N THR A 101 -1.69 7.05 3.49
CA THR A 101 -0.49 7.67 2.91
C THR A 101 0.62 7.80 3.94
N LYS A 102 1.86 7.77 3.46
CA LYS A 102 3.08 8.13 4.18
C LYS A 102 3.96 8.98 3.27
N GLN A 103 4.81 9.78 3.87
CA GLN A 103 5.70 10.68 3.14
C GLN A 103 7.17 10.48 3.55
N SER A 104 8.08 10.73 2.62
CA SER A 104 9.51 10.73 2.86
C SER A 104 10.21 11.83 2.06
N LYS A 105 11.15 12.54 2.71
CA LYS A 105 12.01 13.53 2.07
C LYS A 105 13.35 12.95 1.63
N ASP A 106 13.74 11.81 2.18
CA ASP A 106 15.03 11.15 1.87
C ASP A 106 14.88 9.81 1.14
N GLY A 107 13.64 9.29 1.03
CA GLY A 107 13.34 8.01 0.41
C GLY A 107 13.55 6.80 1.33
N VAL A 108 13.96 7.00 2.58
CA VAL A 108 14.27 5.93 3.54
C VAL A 108 13.42 6.03 4.80
N HIS A 109 13.31 7.23 5.37
CA HIS A 109 12.52 7.48 6.59
C HIS A 109 11.15 8.02 6.22
N PHE A 110 10.12 7.29 6.62
CA PHE A 110 8.73 7.64 6.32
C PHE A 110 8.01 8.19 7.56
N THR A 111 7.14 9.17 7.34
CA THR A 111 6.28 9.75 8.39
C THR A 111 5.37 8.71 9.03
N HIS A 112 4.66 9.10 10.09
CA HIS A 112 3.50 8.36 10.54
C HIS A 112 2.47 8.27 9.42
N GLU A 113 1.67 7.22 9.46
CA GLU A 113 0.60 6.97 8.51
C GLU A 113 -0.56 7.92 8.73
N GLU A 114 -1.11 8.43 7.63
CA GLU A 114 -2.31 9.26 7.61
C GLU A 114 -3.39 8.59 6.77
N CYS A 115 -4.65 8.77 7.16
CA CYS A 115 -5.78 8.25 6.39
C CYS A 115 -6.05 9.15 5.18
N ALA A 116 -5.99 8.58 3.97
CA ALA A 116 -6.33 9.26 2.73
C ALA A 116 -7.80 9.08 2.34
N VAL A 117 -8.33 7.85 2.45
CA VAL A 117 -9.75 7.55 2.22
C VAL A 117 -10.22 6.58 3.30
N TRP A 118 -11.14 7.03 4.14
CA TRP A 118 -11.69 6.24 5.22
C TRP A 118 -12.92 5.44 4.78
N GLY A 119 -12.90 4.14 5.09
CA GLY A 119 -14.02 3.25 4.82
C GLY A 119 -14.21 2.96 3.34
N THR A 120 -15.30 2.30 3.06
CA THR A 120 -15.72 1.90 1.70
C THR A 120 -16.98 2.65 1.31
N PRO A 121 -17.13 3.05 0.04
CA PRO A 121 -18.39 3.61 -0.47
C PRO A 121 -19.56 2.64 -0.30
N GLU A 122 -20.78 3.18 -0.33
CA GLU A 122 -22.00 2.37 -0.31
C GLU A 122 -22.02 1.36 -1.47
N GLY A 123 -22.48 0.15 -1.19
CA GLY A 123 -22.53 -0.95 -2.17
C GLY A 123 -21.23 -1.70 -2.38
N VAL A 124 -20.11 -1.22 -1.80
CA VAL A 124 -18.84 -1.98 -1.87
C VAL A 124 -18.95 -3.24 -1.01
N THR A 125 -18.74 -4.39 -1.65
CA THR A 125 -18.94 -5.70 -1.00
C THR A 125 -17.65 -6.25 -0.40
N TRP A 126 -16.61 -6.52 -1.21
CA TRP A 126 -15.42 -7.20 -0.74
C TRP A 126 -14.11 -6.46 -0.98
N HIS A 127 -13.94 -5.85 -2.14
CA HIS A 127 -12.66 -5.31 -2.57
C HIS A 127 -12.73 -3.80 -2.71
N PHE A 128 -11.82 -3.10 -2.06
CA PHE A 128 -11.64 -1.66 -2.15
C PHE A 128 -10.16 -1.35 -1.88
N ARG A 129 -9.29 -1.62 -2.86
CA ARG A 129 -7.85 -1.65 -2.63
C ARG A 129 -7.00 -1.30 -3.85
N ASP A 130 -5.68 -1.31 -3.63
CA ASP A 130 -4.62 -1.12 -4.62
C ASP A 130 -4.68 0.29 -5.25
N PRO A 131 -4.59 1.36 -4.43
CA PRO A 131 -4.72 2.73 -4.91
C PRO A 131 -3.58 3.07 -5.87
N LYS A 132 -3.94 3.50 -7.08
CA LYS A 132 -3.03 4.10 -8.03
C LYS A 132 -3.24 5.61 -8.04
N VAL A 133 -2.25 6.36 -7.59
CA VAL A 133 -2.26 7.82 -7.65
C VAL A 133 -1.54 8.27 -8.91
N VAL A 134 -2.18 9.15 -9.67
CA VAL A 134 -1.66 9.73 -10.91
C VAL A 134 -2.10 11.18 -11.03
N GLN A 135 -1.33 11.97 -11.74
CA GLN A 135 -1.74 13.31 -12.14
C GLN A 135 -2.50 13.21 -13.47
N ILE A 136 -3.70 13.76 -13.51
CA ILE A 136 -4.53 13.89 -14.71
C ILE A 136 -4.80 15.38 -14.87
N GLU A 137 -4.30 15.95 -15.97
CA GLU A 137 -4.24 17.40 -16.14
C GLU A 137 -3.46 18.02 -14.95
N ASP A 138 -4.04 18.98 -14.24
CA ASP A 138 -3.40 19.64 -13.10
C ASP A 138 -3.84 19.11 -11.74
N LYS A 139 -4.55 17.95 -11.69
CA LYS A 139 -5.13 17.40 -10.47
C LYS A 139 -4.59 16.02 -10.16
N TRP A 140 -4.35 15.77 -8.87
CA TRP A 140 -4.07 14.43 -8.38
C TRP A 140 -5.35 13.59 -8.33
N ASN A 141 -5.25 12.38 -8.82
CA ASN A 141 -6.36 11.43 -8.84
C ASN A 141 -5.92 10.11 -8.22
N MET A 142 -6.70 9.60 -7.29
CA MET A 142 -6.53 8.26 -6.75
C MET A 142 -7.57 7.34 -7.39
N ILE A 143 -7.10 6.31 -8.06
CA ILE A 143 -7.93 5.27 -8.68
C ILE A 143 -7.83 4.01 -7.84
N ILE A 144 -8.96 3.47 -7.41
CA ILE A 144 -9.05 2.31 -6.52
C ILE A 144 -9.88 1.23 -7.22
N ALA A 145 -9.35 0.01 -7.27
CA ALA A 145 -10.10 -1.15 -7.75
C ALA A 145 -11.01 -1.70 -6.64
N GLY A 146 -12.18 -2.17 -7.05
CA GLY A 146 -13.11 -2.74 -6.08
C GLY A 146 -14.22 -3.56 -6.69
N SER A 147 -15.16 -3.98 -5.83
CA SER A 147 -16.42 -4.60 -6.24
C SER A 147 -17.59 -3.86 -5.61
N CYS A 148 -18.57 -3.51 -6.42
CA CYS A 148 -19.78 -2.81 -6.00
C CYS A 148 -20.99 -3.63 -6.44
N TYR A 149 -21.84 -4.01 -5.50
CA TYR A 149 -22.98 -4.93 -5.73
C TYR A 149 -22.55 -6.19 -6.50
N ASP A 150 -21.41 -6.80 -6.06
CA ASP A 150 -20.78 -8.00 -6.64
C ASP A 150 -20.34 -7.87 -8.13
N ARG A 151 -20.19 -6.63 -8.61
CA ARG A 151 -19.65 -6.33 -9.94
C ARG A 151 -18.30 -5.63 -9.83
N PRO A 152 -17.37 -5.86 -10.76
CA PRO A 152 -16.14 -5.07 -10.83
C PRO A 152 -16.44 -3.57 -10.89
N ALA A 153 -15.71 -2.79 -10.13
CA ALA A 153 -15.86 -1.34 -10.06
C ALA A 153 -14.50 -0.64 -9.97
N VAL A 154 -14.47 0.58 -10.45
CA VAL A 154 -13.34 1.50 -10.31
C VAL A 154 -13.85 2.77 -9.65
N PHE A 155 -13.19 3.18 -8.57
CA PHE A 155 -13.50 4.39 -7.84
C PHE A 155 -12.43 5.44 -8.12
N ARG A 156 -12.84 6.68 -8.31
CA ARG A 156 -11.95 7.82 -8.52
C ARG A 156 -12.19 8.86 -7.43
N TYR A 157 -11.10 9.27 -6.80
CA TYR A 157 -11.05 10.39 -5.85
C TYR A 157 -10.12 11.47 -6.40
N GLU A 158 -10.50 12.73 -6.26
CA GLU A 158 -9.74 13.90 -6.70
C GLU A 158 -9.33 14.77 -5.50
#